data_414037562d3978129535e0b21b4d1ec3
#
_entry.id   414037562d3978129535e0b21b4d1ec3
#
_cell.length_a   1.000
_cell.length_b   1.000
_cell.length_c   1.000
_cell.angle_alpha   90.00
_cell.angle_beta   90.00
_cell.angle_gamma   90.00
#
_symmetry.space_group_name_H-M   'P 1'
#
loop_
_entity.id
_entity.type
_entity.pdbx_description
1 polymer ?
#
loop_
_entity_poly.entity_id
_entity_poly.type
_entity_poly.pdbx_seq_one_letter_code
_entity_poly.pdbx_strand_id
1 'polypeptide(L)'
;MENRLIVGALDSSSWKISDIVSGHLDTIDHEGLEKSVTPLEEVSSALESLSDGEIDVLAVPASEIIGSEAELADTGCQIVGARTPRRPSLILVSPNRLMYQPKSAIIVSDSELIRRQLLRARPDIEVLSTNQVSAHPGDVPLDSAERATWLAGMLDREEIDGFISSRSEYDYTGQTERRHTLMSQPKVRGAPHFIPPPYSDLIAIVCRTGFPNVLSSKLTEPEGNTVLWVQSRIMGSMDESLRDCVGLEVRHRQVGAILRQAEENRDLVLEQACHDPDGDIYHDEVRVEIRLETLSHDGKKTLSLERLVAMSEYQRAIVALMMDWKKMVRESSREVPKDHPTDADAPSFL
;
A
#
# COMPACT_ATOMS: atom_id res chain seq x y z
N MET A 1 26.55 -2.14 30.85
CA MET A 1 25.85 -2.05 29.58
C MET A 1 24.73 -1.09 29.81
N GLU A 2 24.73 0.02 29.11
CA GLU A 2 23.63 0.98 29.20
C GLU A 2 22.38 0.29 28.64
N ASN A 3 21.34 0.20 29.46
CA ASN A 3 20.03 -0.30 29.04
C ASN A 3 19.35 0.77 28.18
N ARG A 4 19.90 1.02 26.99
CA ARG A 4 19.42 2.04 26.06
C ARG A 4 19.04 1.42 24.74
N LEU A 5 17.93 1.84 24.15
CA LEU A 5 17.46 1.48 22.82
C LEU A 5 17.31 2.76 21.99
N ILE A 6 18.12 2.88 20.95
CA ILE A 6 18.06 4.01 20.02
C ILE A 6 17.42 3.54 18.72
N VAL A 7 16.27 4.11 18.38
CA VAL A 7 15.57 3.81 17.14
C VAL A 7 15.75 4.97 16.18
N GLY A 8 16.44 4.72 15.07
CA GLY A 8 16.43 5.62 13.92
C GLY A 8 15.08 5.55 13.20
N ALA A 9 14.52 6.65 12.82
CA ALA A 9 13.29 6.72 12.06
C ALA A 9 13.50 7.56 10.80
N LEU A 10 13.29 6.97 9.63
CA LEU A 10 13.44 7.67 8.36
C LEU A 10 12.20 8.53 8.11
N ASP A 11 12.33 9.82 8.34
CA ASP A 11 11.31 10.79 8.04
C ASP A 11 11.42 11.24 6.58
N SER A 12 10.28 11.32 5.91
CA SER A 12 10.18 11.91 4.57
C SER A 12 9.33 13.18 4.61
N SER A 13 9.39 13.95 3.56
CA SER A 13 8.54 15.14 3.40
C SER A 13 7.04 14.82 3.28
N SER A 14 6.67 13.56 3.23
CA SER A 14 5.28 13.10 3.17
C SER A 14 4.87 12.24 4.37
N TRP A 15 5.81 11.82 5.21
CA TRP A 15 5.50 10.91 6.32
C TRP A 15 6.50 11.00 7.47
N LYS A 16 6.04 11.42 8.66
CA LYS A 16 6.83 11.43 9.90
C LYS A 16 6.75 10.09 10.62
N ILE A 17 7.68 9.22 10.31
CA ILE A 17 7.81 7.92 10.98
C ILE A 17 8.28 8.08 12.42
N SER A 18 9.13 9.08 12.69
CA SER A 18 9.62 9.39 14.04
C SER A 18 8.50 9.60 15.07
N ASP A 19 7.44 10.31 14.70
CA ASP A 19 6.28 10.53 15.58
C ASP A 19 5.53 9.23 15.86
N ILE A 20 5.35 8.39 14.83
CA ILE A 20 4.66 7.09 14.93
C ILE A 20 5.46 6.13 15.81
N VAL A 21 6.77 6.06 15.60
CA VAL A 21 7.67 5.20 16.36
C VAL A 21 7.76 5.66 17.82
N SER A 22 7.87 6.97 18.07
CA SER A 22 7.88 7.54 19.41
C SER A 22 6.61 7.18 20.18
N GLY A 23 5.44 7.42 19.58
CA GLY A 23 4.16 7.05 20.20
C GLY A 23 4.04 5.55 20.49
N HIS A 24 4.65 4.69 19.64
CA HIS A 24 4.68 3.25 19.90
C HIS A 24 5.65 2.89 21.03
N LEU A 25 6.86 3.46 21.04
CA LEU A 25 7.87 3.18 22.07
C LEU A 25 7.35 3.54 23.48
N ASP A 26 6.50 4.57 23.60
CA ASP A 26 5.86 4.94 24.84
C ASP A 26 4.93 3.84 25.38
N THR A 27 4.38 3.00 24.51
CA THR A 27 3.51 1.87 24.89
C THR A 27 4.29 0.61 25.28
N ILE A 28 5.58 0.53 24.95
CA ILE A 28 6.41 -0.64 25.28
C ILE A 28 6.85 -0.52 26.74
N ASP A 29 6.34 -1.41 27.57
CA ASP A 29 6.79 -1.53 28.97
C ASP A 29 8.03 -2.45 29.02
N HIS A 30 9.15 -1.88 29.47
CA HIS A 30 10.40 -2.62 29.74
C HIS A 30 11.16 -1.90 30.87
N GLU A 31 11.15 -2.49 32.07
CA GLU A 31 11.82 -1.93 33.24
C GLU A 31 13.29 -1.59 32.97
N GLY A 32 13.68 -0.35 33.17
CA GLY A 32 15.06 0.13 33.10
C GLY A 32 15.61 0.32 31.69
N LEU A 33 14.79 0.25 30.63
CA LEU A 33 15.21 0.53 29.26
C LEU A 33 14.94 2.01 28.91
N GLU A 34 16.01 2.78 28.75
CA GLU A 34 15.94 4.13 28.18
C GLU A 34 15.69 4.04 26.66
N LYS A 35 14.64 4.71 26.16
CA LYS A 35 14.25 4.66 24.76
C LYS A 35 14.37 6.04 24.12
N SER A 36 14.94 6.12 22.93
CA SER A 36 15.03 7.36 22.18
C SER A 36 14.80 7.14 20.70
N VAL A 37 14.22 8.14 20.04
CA VAL A 37 14.03 8.16 18.58
C VAL A 37 14.92 9.23 17.99
N THR A 38 15.64 8.87 16.93
CA THR A 38 16.49 9.78 16.15
C THR A 38 15.89 9.91 14.75
N PRO A 39 15.36 11.08 14.36
CA PRO A 39 14.89 11.29 12.99
C PRO A 39 16.07 11.29 12.02
N LEU A 40 15.88 10.68 10.86
CA LEU A 40 16.84 10.55 9.78
C LEU A 40 16.14 10.93 8.47
N GLU A 41 16.87 11.43 7.48
CA GLU A 41 16.29 11.95 6.23
C GLU A 41 16.67 11.11 5.00
N GLU A 42 17.79 10.37 5.06
CA GLU A 42 18.31 9.59 3.93
C GLU A 42 18.52 8.13 4.31
N VAL A 43 18.16 7.20 3.43
CA VAL A 43 18.28 5.75 3.64
C VAL A 43 19.74 5.34 3.79
N SER A 44 20.64 5.89 2.96
CA SER A 44 22.06 5.54 2.97
C SER A 44 22.72 5.87 4.30
N SER A 45 22.57 7.11 4.78
CA SER A 45 23.11 7.54 6.07
C SER A 45 22.48 6.81 7.25
N ALA A 46 21.19 6.46 7.14
CA ALA A 46 20.48 5.68 8.15
C ALA A 46 21.02 4.25 8.27
N LEU A 47 21.37 3.61 7.14
CA LEU A 47 21.97 2.28 7.13
C LEU A 47 23.42 2.31 7.64
N GLU A 48 24.19 3.34 7.33
CA GLU A 48 25.51 3.54 7.90
C GLU A 48 25.45 3.68 9.43
N SER A 49 24.58 4.56 9.95
CA SER A 49 24.37 4.74 11.39
C SER A 49 23.92 3.44 12.10
N LEU A 50 23.10 2.62 11.42
CA LEU A 50 22.71 1.30 11.93
C LEU A 50 23.87 0.32 11.95
N SER A 51 24.68 0.26 10.88
CA SER A 51 25.85 -0.60 10.75
C SER A 51 26.91 -0.25 11.80
N ASP A 52 27.20 1.05 11.98
CA ASP A 52 28.21 1.56 12.92
C ASP A 52 27.76 1.46 14.38
N GLY A 53 26.48 1.20 14.64
CA GLY A 53 25.94 1.04 15.98
C GLY A 53 25.57 2.34 16.67
N GLU A 54 25.45 3.43 15.94
CA GLU A 54 24.94 4.71 16.46
C GLU A 54 23.44 4.60 16.80
N ILE A 55 22.72 3.80 16.02
CA ILE A 55 21.33 3.37 16.28
C ILE A 55 21.27 1.85 16.39
N ASP A 56 20.30 1.34 17.12
CA ASP A 56 20.10 -0.10 17.32
C ASP A 56 19.12 -0.70 16.33
N VAL A 57 18.13 0.09 15.93
CA VAL A 57 17.02 -0.28 15.04
C VAL A 57 16.76 0.87 14.10
N LEU A 58 16.38 0.56 12.87
CA LEU A 58 15.92 1.53 11.88
C LEU A 58 14.48 1.23 11.48
N ALA A 59 13.60 2.21 11.64
CA ALA A 59 12.24 2.21 11.12
C ALA A 59 12.19 3.02 9.80
N VAL A 60 11.75 2.39 8.71
CA VAL A 60 11.81 2.97 7.36
C VAL A 60 10.55 2.61 6.57
N PRO A 61 10.05 3.48 5.66
CA PRO A 61 8.99 3.06 4.75
C PRO A 61 9.39 1.80 4.00
N ALA A 62 8.53 0.79 3.98
CA ALA A 62 8.87 -0.49 3.34
C ALA A 62 9.19 -0.31 1.84
N SER A 63 8.57 0.66 1.17
CA SER A 63 8.85 1.01 -0.23
C SER A 63 10.30 1.45 -0.49
N GLU A 64 10.98 2.00 0.53
CA GLU A 64 12.34 2.51 0.41
C GLU A 64 13.42 1.43 0.60
N ILE A 65 13.07 0.29 1.22
CA ILE A 65 14.04 -0.72 1.62
C ILE A 65 13.82 -2.09 0.98
N ILE A 66 12.62 -2.36 0.46
CA ILE A 66 12.34 -3.60 -0.24
C ILE A 66 13.04 -3.61 -1.59
N GLY A 67 13.76 -4.69 -1.87
CA GLY A 67 14.63 -4.83 -3.04
C GLY A 67 16.12 -4.61 -2.72
N SER A 68 16.45 -4.05 -1.54
CA SER A 68 17.83 -3.81 -1.08
C SER A 68 18.32 -4.89 -0.09
N GLU A 69 17.68 -6.07 -0.06
CA GLU A 69 18.02 -7.12 0.91
C GLU A 69 19.48 -7.61 0.79
N ALA A 70 20.04 -7.57 -0.44
CA ALA A 70 21.45 -7.93 -0.66
C ALA A 70 22.39 -6.88 -0.03
N GLU A 71 22.12 -5.60 -0.22
CA GLU A 71 22.87 -4.49 0.37
C GLU A 71 22.77 -4.50 1.90
N LEU A 72 21.59 -4.81 2.44
CA LEU A 72 21.39 -4.98 3.88
C LEU A 72 22.24 -6.13 4.43
N ALA A 73 22.29 -7.26 3.73
CA ALA A 73 23.08 -8.40 4.13
C ALA A 73 24.60 -8.09 4.12
N ASP A 74 25.06 -7.32 3.13
CA ASP A 74 26.46 -6.90 3.00
C ASP A 74 26.88 -5.96 4.16
N THR A 75 25.95 -5.14 4.67
CA THR A 75 26.18 -4.28 5.85
C THR A 75 25.91 -4.99 7.19
N GLY A 76 25.59 -6.29 7.16
CA GLY A 76 25.27 -7.07 8.36
C GLY A 76 23.91 -6.71 8.97
N CYS A 77 23.03 -6.12 8.19
CA CYS A 77 21.68 -5.74 8.60
C CYS A 77 20.62 -6.65 7.96
N GLN A 78 19.44 -6.68 8.54
CA GLN A 78 18.31 -7.45 8.04
C GLN A 78 16.97 -6.82 8.42
N ILE A 79 15.96 -7.03 7.58
CA ILE A 79 14.57 -6.69 7.92
C ILE A 79 14.06 -7.76 8.89
N VAL A 80 13.64 -7.36 10.09
CA VAL A 80 13.15 -8.27 11.14
C VAL A 80 11.63 -8.33 11.20
N GLY A 81 10.94 -7.44 10.53
CA GLY A 81 9.49 -7.40 10.44
C GLY A 81 8.97 -6.02 10.06
N ALA A 82 7.69 -5.79 10.31
CA ALA A 82 7.05 -4.54 9.95
C ALA A 82 5.91 -4.14 10.89
N ARG A 83 5.40 -2.93 10.68
CA ARG A 83 4.22 -2.37 11.33
C ARG A 83 3.29 -1.74 10.31
N THR A 84 1.99 -1.88 10.56
CA THR A 84 0.91 -1.20 9.84
C THR A 84 0.24 -0.19 10.77
N PRO A 85 0.78 1.03 10.94
CA PRO A 85 0.26 2.01 11.90
C PRO A 85 -1.19 2.41 11.61
N ARG A 86 -1.58 2.25 10.36
CA ARG A 86 -2.94 2.47 9.87
C ARG A 86 -3.19 1.67 8.60
N ARG A 87 -4.47 1.58 8.22
CA ARG A 87 -4.81 1.03 6.89
C ARG A 87 -4.45 2.03 5.80
N PRO A 88 -3.78 1.60 4.73
CA PRO A 88 -3.48 2.47 3.61
C PRO A 88 -4.76 3.04 3.03
N SER A 89 -4.76 4.33 2.74
CA SER A 89 -5.88 4.98 2.10
C SER A 89 -5.40 6.11 1.20
N LEU A 90 -5.99 6.13 0.01
CA LEU A 90 -5.84 7.21 -0.95
C LEU A 90 -6.93 8.24 -0.73
N ILE A 91 -6.63 9.48 -1.00
CA ILE A 91 -7.60 10.57 -0.98
C ILE A 91 -7.58 11.35 -2.28
N LEU A 92 -8.75 11.76 -2.70
CA LEU A 92 -8.95 12.78 -3.72
C LEU A 92 -9.08 14.13 -2.99
N VAL A 93 -8.15 15.04 -3.22
CA VAL A 93 -8.22 16.43 -2.77
C VAL A 93 -8.94 17.21 -3.86
N SER A 94 -10.16 17.66 -3.55
CA SER A 94 -11.04 18.33 -4.52
C SER A 94 -12.26 18.88 -3.80
N PRO A 95 -12.88 19.96 -4.27
CA PRO A 95 -14.19 20.42 -3.81
C PRO A 95 -15.29 19.38 -3.96
N ASN A 96 -15.22 18.53 -5.00
CA ASN A 96 -16.22 17.54 -5.33
C ASN A 96 -15.74 16.10 -5.09
N ARG A 97 -16.67 15.21 -4.70
CA ARG A 97 -16.40 13.76 -4.69
C ARG A 97 -16.19 13.27 -6.11
N LEU A 98 -15.44 12.19 -6.30
CA LEU A 98 -15.13 11.62 -7.61
C LEU A 98 -16.38 11.45 -8.51
N MET A 99 -17.46 10.90 -7.96
CA MET A 99 -18.70 10.66 -8.72
C MET A 99 -19.46 11.94 -9.09
N TYR A 100 -19.12 13.08 -8.50
CA TYR A 100 -19.73 14.39 -8.75
C TYR A 100 -18.80 15.36 -9.47
N GLN A 101 -17.66 14.87 -9.96
CA GLN A 101 -16.76 15.66 -10.80
C GLN A 101 -17.47 16.04 -12.12
N PRO A 102 -17.21 17.22 -12.68
CA PRO A 102 -17.71 17.56 -14.02
C PRO A 102 -17.17 16.58 -15.07
N LYS A 103 -17.79 16.55 -16.23
CA LYS A 103 -17.25 15.84 -17.39
C LYS A 103 -15.94 16.50 -17.82
N SER A 104 -14.99 15.69 -18.22
CA SER A 104 -13.62 16.13 -18.58
C SER A 104 -12.89 16.87 -17.45
N ALA A 105 -13.28 16.60 -16.18
CA ALA A 105 -12.52 17.09 -15.03
C ALA A 105 -11.08 16.61 -15.07
N ILE A 106 -10.13 17.49 -14.79
CA ILE A 106 -8.70 17.18 -14.74
C ILE A 106 -8.34 16.76 -13.32
N ILE A 107 -7.99 15.49 -13.16
CA ILE A 107 -7.50 14.92 -11.90
C ILE A 107 -6.02 14.57 -12.06
N VAL A 108 -5.16 15.04 -11.14
CA VAL A 108 -3.72 14.78 -11.21
C VAL A 108 -3.33 13.57 -10.39
N SER A 109 -2.58 12.66 -11.01
CA SER A 109 -1.96 11.51 -10.35
C SER A 109 -0.76 10.99 -11.13
N ASP A 110 0.38 10.80 -10.46
CA ASP A 110 1.60 10.23 -11.05
C ASP A 110 1.60 8.69 -11.03
N SER A 111 0.65 8.06 -10.34
CA SER A 111 0.54 6.60 -10.27
C SER A 111 -0.29 6.05 -11.43
N GLU A 112 0.32 5.19 -12.25
CA GLU A 112 -0.37 4.52 -13.34
C GLU A 112 -1.51 3.59 -12.83
N LEU A 113 -1.31 2.92 -11.71
CA LEU A 113 -2.36 2.13 -11.07
C LEU A 113 -3.60 3.00 -10.77
N ILE A 114 -3.37 4.13 -10.09
CA ILE A 114 -4.47 5.01 -9.65
C ILE A 114 -5.15 5.65 -10.85
N ARG A 115 -4.39 6.06 -11.86
CA ARG A 115 -4.92 6.55 -13.12
C ARG A 115 -5.92 5.56 -13.73
N ARG A 116 -5.55 4.28 -13.83
CA ARG A 116 -6.42 3.23 -14.37
C ARG A 116 -7.66 3.00 -13.51
N GLN A 117 -7.52 3.01 -12.19
CA GLN A 117 -8.66 2.87 -11.26
C GLN A 117 -9.61 4.07 -11.33
N LEU A 118 -9.11 5.29 -11.50
CA LEU A 118 -9.93 6.49 -11.70
C LEU A 118 -10.70 6.41 -13.03
N LEU A 119 -10.06 6.01 -14.12
CA LEU A 119 -10.70 5.81 -15.42
C LEU A 119 -11.75 4.69 -15.39
N ARG A 120 -11.53 3.62 -14.62
CA ARG A 120 -12.57 2.61 -14.37
C ARG A 120 -13.78 3.20 -13.68
N ALA A 121 -13.57 4.03 -12.67
CA ALA A 121 -14.63 4.62 -11.89
C ALA A 121 -15.38 5.72 -12.69
N ARG A 122 -14.66 6.51 -13.46
CA ARG A 122 -15.14 7.67 -14.22
C ARG A 122 -14.39 7.78 -15.56
N PRO A 123 -14.86 7.08 -16.61
CA PRO A 123 -14.21 7.10 -17.92
C PRO A 123 -14.28 8.44 -18.65
N ASP A 124 -15.07 9.36 -18.15
CA ASP A 124 -15.31 10.70 -18.72
C ASP A 124 -14.44 11.80 -18.10
N ILE A 125 -13.54 11.48 -17.18
CA ILE A 125 -12.55 12.43 -16.65
C ILE A 125 -11.21 12.28 -17.35
N GLU A 126 -10.36 13.29 -17.22
CA GLU A 126 -8.99 13.30 -17.68
C GLU A 126 -8.04 13.12 -16.49
N VAL A 127 -7.17 12.12 -16.55
CA VAL A 127 -6.19 11.87 -15.49
C VAL A 127 -4.79 12.11 -16.04
N LEU A 128 -4.16 13.17 -15.55
CA LEU A 128 -2.86 13.66 -16.00
C LEU A 128 -1.79 13.46 -14.91
N SER A 129 -0.53 13.32 -15.32
CA SER A 129 0.60 13.37 -14.39
C SER A 129 0.97 14.82 -14.05
N THR A 130 1.74 15.03 -12.98
CA THR A 130 2.26 16.35 -12.61
C THR A 130 3.05 17.00 -13.75
N ASN A 131 3.82 16.22 -14.50
CA ASN A 131 4.56 16.70 -15.66
C ASN A 131 3.67 17.11 -16.84
N GLN A 132 2.49 16.54 -16.96
CA GLN A 132 1.54 16.86 -18.05
C GLN A 132 0.73 18.14 -17.77
N VAL A 133 0.49 18.45 -16.49
CA VAL A 133 -0.23 19.69 -16.09
C VAL A 133 0.72 20.88 -15.91
N SER A 134 2.03 20.65 -15.79
CA SER A 134 3.02 21.71 -15.68
C SER A 134 3.24 22.41 -17.03
N ALA A 135 3.32 23.73 -17.00
CA ALA A 135 3.65 24.52 -18.20
C ALA A 135 5.10 24.24 -18.68
N HIS A 136 6.02 23.97 -17.76
CA HIS A 136 7.41 23.65 -18.05
C HIS A 136 7.89 22.47 -17.19
N PRO A 137 8.66 21.51 -17.75
CA PRO A 137 9.10 20.31 -17.02
C PRO A 137 9.94 20.59 -15.77
N GLY A 138 10.53 21.78 -15.63
CA GLY A 138 11.31 22.19 -14.46
C GLY A 138 10.52 22.82 -13.32
N ASP A 139 9.23 23.07 -13.51
CA ASP A 139 8.39 23.76 -12.52
C ASP A 139 7.79 22.82 -11.48
N VAL A 140 7.86 21.50 -11.71
CA VAL A 140 7.34 20.50 -10.78
C VAL A 140 8.31 20.32 -9.61
N PRO A 141 7.88 20.59 -8.36
CA PRO A 141 8.73 20.38 -7.20
C PRO A 141 9.14 18.91 -7.04
N LEU A 142 10.39 18.66 -6.72
CA LEU A 142 10.91 17.31 -6.47
C LEU A 142 10.44 16.79 -5.11
N ASP A 143 10.42 17.66 -4.12
CA ASP A 143 9.92 17.34 -2.80
C ASP A 143 8.41 17.10 -2.81
N SER A 144 7.93 16.05 -2.11
CA SER A 144 6.53 15.66 -2.16
C SER A 144 5.61 16.65 -1.43
N ALA A 145 6.06 17.28 -0.34
CA ALA A 145 5.28 18.28 0.39
C ALA A 145 5.17 19.59 -0.39
N GLU A 146 6.25 20.02 -1.03
CA GLU A 146 6.24 21.18 -1.93
C GLU A 146 5.33 20.91 -3.14
N ARG A 147 5.38 19.70 -3.70
CA ARG A 147 4.50 19.27 -4.81
C ARG A 147 3.04 19.28 -4.41
N ALA A 148 2.69 18.76 -3.23
CA ALA A 148 1.34 18.80 -2.71
C ALA A 148 0.83 20.25 -2.56
N THR A 149 1.67 21.16 -2.06
CA THR A 149 1.36 22.59 -1.96
C THR A 149 1.21 23.25 -3.32
N TRP A 150 2.05 22.89 -4.28
CA TRP A 150 1.96 23.36 -5.67
C TRP A 150 0.65 22.93 -6.34
N LEU A 151 0.24 21.65 -6.16
CA LEU A 151 -1.02 21.13 -6.67
C LEU A 151 -2.23 21.79 -5.99
N ALA A 152 -2.18 22.05 -4.68
CA ALA A 152 -3.22 22.80 -3.99
C ALA A 152 -3.37 24.22 -4.57
N GLY A 153 -2.25 24.90 -4.87
CA GLY A 153 -2.27 26.18 -5.55
C GLY A 153 -2.88 26.14 -6.97
N MET A 154 -2.67 25.06 -7.73
CA MET A 154 -3.34 24.88 -9.03
C MET A 154 -4.85 24.63 -8.87
N LEU A 155 -5.24 23.87 -7.84
CA LEU A 155 -6.65 23.66 -7.51
C LEU A 155 -7.35 24.97 -7.15
N ASP A 156 -6.71 25.83 -6.36
CA ASP A 156 -7.25 27.14 -5.98
C ASP A 156 -7.39 28.11 -7.18
N ARG A 157 -6.54 27.95 -8.19
CA ARG A 157 -6.61 28.73 -9.44
C ARG A 157 -7.55 28.10 -10.49
N GLU A 158 -8.22 27.00 -10.12
CA GLU A 158 -9.12 26.25 -11.02
C GLU A 158 -8.41 25.73 -12.29
N GLU A 159 -7.10 25.50 -12.24
CA GLU A 159 -6.31 24.91 -13.34
C GLU A 159 -6.47 23.40 -13.40
N ILE A 160 -6.83 22.78 -12.26
CA ILE A 160 -7.19 21.37 -12.10
C ILE A 160 -8.43 21.24 -11.23
N ASP A 161 -9.17 20.14 -11.35
CA ASP A 161 -10.37 19.86 -10.56
C ASP A 161 -10.06 19.04 -9.29
N GLY A 162 -8.86 18.45 -9.21
CA GLY A 162 -8.40 17.72 -8.05
C GLY A 162 -7.09 16.99 -8.28
N PHE A 163 -6.55 16.45 -7.20
CA PHE A 163 -5.35 15.61 -7.25
C PHE A 163 -5.42 14.48 -6.24
N ILE A 164 -4.63 13.44 -6.47
CA ILE A 164 -4.54 12.29 -5.57
C ILE A 164 -3.33 12.45 -4.65
N SER A 165 -3.54 12.19 -3.38
CA SER A 165 -2.49 12.13 -2.37
C SER A 165 -2.69 10.88 -1.50
N SER A 166 -1.64 10.43 -0.81
CA SER A 166 -1.80 9.51 0.31
C SER A 166 -2.37 10.26 1.51
N ARG A 167 -3.03 9.54 2.41
CA ARG A 167 -3.52 10.16 3.64
C ARG A 167 -2.37 10.67 4.51
N SER A 168 -1.24 9.97 4.53
CA SER A 168 -0.04 10.36 5.25
C SER A 168 0.46 11.72 4.82
N GLU A 169 0.67 11.88 3.52
CA GLU A 169 1.15 13.10 2.92
C GLU A 169 0.20 14.28 3.19
N TYR A 170 -1.09 14.08 2.97
CA TYR A 170 -2.10 15.11 3.24
C TYR A 170 -2.10 15.57 4.71
N ASP A 171 -2.10 14.61 5.65
CA ASP A 171 -2.10 14.90 7.08
C ASP A 171 -0.78 15.59 7.48
N TYR A 172 0.36 15.22 6.86
CA TYR A 172 1.67 15.79 7.13
C TYR A 172 1.83 17.23 6.61
N THR A 173 1.37 17.50 5.40
CA THR A 173 1.49 18.82 4.76
C THR A 173 0.55 19.86 5.37
N GLY A 174 -0.34 19.45 6.28
CA GLY A 174 -1.28 20.35 6.94
C GLY A 174 -2.29 21.01 6.01
N GLN A 175 -2.57 20.38 4.87
CA GLN A 175 -3.54 20.88 3.90
C GLN A 175 -4.95 20.94 4.49
N THR A 176 -5.71 21.95 4.12
CA THR A 176 -7.05 22.22 4.62
C THR A 176 -8.15 22.08 3.56
N GLU A 177 -7.79 21.82 2.32
CA GLU A 177 -8.68 21.62 1.20
C GLU A 177 -9.61 20.43 1.46
N ARG A 178 -10.77 20.44 0.83
CA ARG A 178 -11.74 19.37 0.98
C ARG A 178 -11.19 18.07 0.41
N ARG A 179 -11.27 16.99 1.19
CA ARG A 179 -10.78 15.67 0.82
C ARG A 179 -11.86 14.60 0.81
N HIS A 180 -11.68 13.60 -0.05
CA HIS A 180 -12.60 12.47 -0.19
C HIS A 180 -11.79 11.17 -0.23
N THR A 181 -12.02 10.29 0.74
CA THR A 181 -11.32 8.99 0.80
C THR A 181 -11.75 8.09 -0.37
N LEU A 182 -10.77 7.56 -1.07
CA LEU A 182 -10.92 6.52 -2.08
C LEU A 182 -10.77 5.17 -1.37
N MET A 183 -11.88 4.47 -1.17
CA MET A 183 -11.93 3.28 -0.33
C MET A 183 -11.54 2.03 -1.11
N SER A 184 -10.70 1.18 -0.53
CA SER A 184 -10.42 -0.16 -1.08
C SER A 184 -11.63 -1.10 -0.97
N GLN A 185 -12.47 -0.90 0.06
CA GLN A 185 -13.72 -1.62 0.24
C GLN A 185 -14.86 -0.64 0.53
N PRO A 186 -15.59 -0.20 -0.49
CA PRO A 186 -16.74 0.66 -0.30
C PRO A 186 -17.88 -0.09 0.38
N LYS A 187 -18.62 0.59 1.26
CA LYS A 187 -19.80 0.02 1.95
C LYS A 187 -20.96 -0.24 1.01
N VAL A 188 -21.05 0.52 -0.08
CA VAL A 188 -22.14 0.41 -1.06
C VAL A 188 -21.72 -0.57 -2.15
N ARG A 189 -22.52 -1.62 -2.34
CA ARG A 189 -22.29 -2.60 -3.41
C ARG A 189 -22.29 -1.92 -4.78
N GLY A 190 -21.25 -2.22 -5.58
CA GLY A 190 -21.09 -1.62 -6.92
C GLY A 190 -20.48 -0.22 -6.93
N ALA A 191 -20.17 0.37 -5.76
CA ALA A 191 -19.38 1.59 -5.73
C ALA A 191 -17.93 1.31 -6.14
N PRO A 192 -17.24 2.27 -6.77
CA PRO A 192 -15.85 2.08 -7.20
C PRO A 192 -14.95 1.85 -5.99
N HIS A 193 -14.01 0.92 -6.15
CA HIS A 193 -13.00 0.60 -5.15
C HIS A 193 -11.61 0.94 -5.68
N PHE A 194 -10.68 1.22 -4.75
CA PHE A 194 -9.33 1.67 -5.03
C PHE A 194 -8.36 0.88 -4.17
N ILE A 195 -7.75 -0.15 -4.74
CA ILE A 195 -6.75 -0.95 -4.04
C ILE A 195 -5.43 -0.17 -4.04
N PRO A 196 -4.80 0.02 -2.87
CA PRO A 196 -3.58 0.82 -2.77
C PRO A 196 -2.41 0.14 -3.50
N PRO A 197 -1.38 0.92 -3.88
CA PRO A 197 -0.10 0.36 -4.30
C PRO A 197 0.49 -0.55 -3.21
N PRO A 198 1.35 -1.53 -3.59
CA PRO A 198 2.08 -2.33 -2.62
C PRO A 198 2.88 -1.47 -1.63
N TYR A 199 3.08 -1.97 -0.43
CA TYR A 199 3.86 -1.35 0.66
C TYR A 199 3.33 0.00 1.18
N SER A 200 2.16 0.45 0.72
CA SER A 200 1.55 1.69 1.20
C SER A 200 1.32 1.67 2.72
N ASP A 201 1.75 2.75 3.41
CA ASP A 201 1.63 2.91 4.87
C ASP A 201 2.22 1.73 5.69
N LEU A 202 3.23 1.04 5.17
CA LEU A 202 3.94 -0.06 5.82
C LEU A 202 5.33 0.40 6.26
N ILE A 203 5.65 0.25 7.54
CA ILE A 203 6.95 0.57 8.13
C ILE A 203 7.74 -0.73 8.30
N ALA A 204 8.86 -0.87 7.60
CA ALA A 204 9.80 -1.96 7.81
C ALA A 204 10.71 -1.64 9.02
N ILE A 205 11.01 -2.66 9.80
CA ILE A 205 11.92 -2.60 10.94
C ILE A 205 13.19 -3.36 10.57
N VAL A 206 14.31 -2.63 10.54
CA VAL A 206 15.64 -3.15 10.17
C VAL A 206 16.53 -3.14 11.40
N CYS A 207 17.27 -4.21 11.60
CA CYS A 207 18.22 -4.36 12.71
C CYS A 207 19.52 -4.98 12.20
N ARG A 208 20.60 -4.82 12.98
CA ARG A 208 21.81 -5.61 12.78
C ARG A 208 21.53 -7.11 13.01
N THR A 209 22.24 -7.96 12.29
CA THR A 209 22.19 -9.41 12.50
C THR A 209 22.56 -9.74 13.95
N GLY A 210 21.73 -10.56 14.61
CA GLY A 210 21.94 -10.90 16.02
C GLY A 210 21.26 -9.94 17.02
N PHE A 211 20.50 -8.95 16.56
CA PHE A 211 19.67 -8.13 17.45
C PHE A 211 18.66 -8.99 18.24
N PRO A 212 18.44 -8.73 19.55
CA PRO A 212 17.60 -9.57 20.39
C PRO A 212 16.16 -9.70 19.89
N ASN A 213 15.72 -10.94 19.62
CA ASN A 213 14.36 -11.23 19.13
C ASN A 213 13.25 -10.73 20.06
N VAL A 214 13.51 -10.70 21.37
CA VAL A 214 12.54 -10.18 22.37
C VAL A 214 12.26 -8.70 22.16
N LEU A 215 13.27 -7.93 21.75
CA LEU A 215 13.10 -6.50 21.47
C LEU A 215 12.50 -6.27 20.07
N SER A 216 12.98 -7.00 19.06
CA SER A 216 12.45 -6.86 17.70
C SER A 216 10.97 -7.24 17.63
N SER A 217 10.52 -8.27 18.37
CA SER A 217 9.11 -8.66 18.44
C SER A 217 8.20 -7.62 19.10
N LYS A 218 8.75 -6.75 19.96
CA LYS A 218 7.99 -5.61 20.52
C LYS A 218 7.90 -4.42 19.57
N LEU A 219 8.85 -4.30 18.65
CA LEU A 219 8.89 -3.23 17.66
C LEU A 219 8.07 -3.52 16.41
N THR A 220 7.82 -4.79 16.13
CA THR A 220 7.00 -5.26 15.01
C THR A 220 5.59 -5.64 15.46
N GLU A 221 4.71 -5.96 14.52
CA GLU A 221 3.37 -6.44 14.84
C GLU A 221 2.97 -7.62 13.92
N PRO A 222 2.12 -8.56 14.38
CA PRO A 222 1.76 -9.73 13.60
C PRO A 222 1.12 -9.40 12.24
N GLU A 223 0.26 -8.40 12.17
CA GLU A 223 -0.33 -7.95 10.90
C GLU A 223 0.73 -7.38 9.97
N GLY A 224 1.58 -6.45 10.45
CA GLY A 224 2.66 -5.85 9.66
C GLY A 224 3.62 -6.90 9.11
N ASN A 225 4.01 -7.88 9.93
CA ASN A 225 4.88 -8.98 9.50
C ASN A 225 4.24 -9.83 8.40
N THR A 226 2.95 -10.13 8.53
CA THR A 226 2.20 -10.87 7.49
C THR A 226 2.09 -10.04 6.22
N VAL A 227 1.74 -8.76 6.33
CA VAL A 227 1.62 -7.83 5.19
C VAL A 227 2.93 -7.75 4.44
N LEU A 228 4.04 -7.50 5.15
CA LEU A 228 5.38 -7.42 4.56
C LEU A 228 5.73 -8.71 3.81
N TRP A 229 5.59 -9.85 4.48
CA TRP A 229 5.96 -11.14 3.90
C TRP A 229 5.14 -11.46 2.65
N VAL A 230 3.81 -11.28 2.71
CA VAL A 230 2.89 -11.55 1.58
C VAL A 230 3.20 -10.63 0.41
N GLN A 231 3.32 -9.34 0.66
CA GLN A 231 3.59 -8.36 -0.40
C GLN A 231 4.96 -8.61 -1.05
N SER A 232 6.01 -8.84 -0.27
CA SER A 232 7.35 -9.13 -0.81
C SER A 232 7.34 -10.41 -1.65
N ARG A 233 6.60 -11.45 -1.21
CA ARG A 233 6.51 -12.70 -1.97
C ARG A 233 5.75 -12.56 -3.28
N ILE A 234 4.65 -11.82 -3.28
CA ILE A 234 3.85 -11.54 -4.48
C ILE A 234 4.66 -10.67 -5.45
N MET A 235 5.19 -9.54 -4.97
CA MET A 235 5.93 -8.59 -5.81
C MET A 235 7.23 -9.17 -6.38
N GLY A 236 7.95 -9.98 -5.60
CA GLY A 236 9.14 -10.70 -6.06
C GLY A 236 8.84 -11.76 -7.14
N SER A 237 7.59 -12.24 -7.23
CA SER A 237 7.14 -13.20 -8.25
C SER A 237 6.38 -12.55 -9.39
N MET A 238 6.15 -11.22 -9.33
CA MET A 238 5.40 -10.44 -10.30
C MET A 238 6.29 -10.09 -11.51
N ASP A 239 5.70 -10.12 -12.70
CA ASP A 239 6.35 -9.64 -13.90
C ASP A 239 6.65 -8.14 -13.77
N GLU A 240 7.85 -7.72 -14.16
CA GLU A 240 8.34 -6.35 -13.97
C GLU A 240 7.40 -5.31 -14.60
N SER A 241 6.87 -5.59 -15.79
CA SER A 241 5.92 -4.72 -16.51
C SER A 241 4.60 -4.47 -15.79
N LEU A 242 4.26 -5.28 -14.78
CA LEU A 242 3.03 -5.14 -14.00
C LEU A 242 3.24 -4.44 -12.66
N ARG A 243 4.46 -4.32 -12.17
CA ARG A 243 4.75 -3.86 -10.80
C ARG A 243 4.18 -2.47 -10.51
N ASP A 244 4.25 -1.55 -11.47
CA ASP A 244 3.78 -0.16 -11.30
C ASP A 244 2.27 0.01 -11.48
N CYS A 245 1.58 -1.01 -12.00
CA CYS A 245 0.14 -0.95 -12.27
C CYS A 245 -0.68 -2.00 -11.51
N VAL A 246 -0.08 -2.58 -10.47
CA VAL A 246 -0.74 -3.55 -9.59
C VAL A 246 -1.13 -2.90 -8.25
N GLY A 247 -2.39 -3.12 -7.84
CA GLY A 247 -2.86 -2.85 -6.49
C GLY A 247 -2.79 -4.10 -5.64
N LEU A 248 -2.30 -3.96 -4.41
CA LEU A 248 -2.16 -5.08 -3.47
C LEU A 248 -2.50 -4.65 -2.06
N GLU A 249 -3.61 -5.17 -1.55
CA GLU A 249 -4.03 -5.00 -0.16
C GLU A 249 -3.93 -6.34 0.58
N VAL A 250 -3.28 -6.33 1.72
CA VAL A 250 -3.18 -7.48 2.63
C VAL A 250 -3.57 -7.01 4.02
N ARG A 251 -4.39 -7.77 4.72
CA ARG A 251 -4.80 -7.41 6.08
C ARG A 251 -5.26 -8.61 6.88
N HIS A 252 -5.19 -8.47 8.20
CA HIS A 252 -5.81 -9.39 9.13
C HIS A 252 -7.30 -9.04 9.30
N ARG A 253 -8.13 -10.07 9.34
CA ARG A 253 -9.56 -9.93 9.62
C ARG A 253 -10.02 -10.96 10.64
N GLN A 254 -10.67 -10.51 11.67
CA GLN A 254 -11.31 -11.42 12.62
C GLN A 254 -12.56 -12.04 11.99
N VAL A 255 -12.74 -13.34 12.17
CA VAL A 255 -13.87 -14.10 11.64
C VAL A 255 -15.21 -13.47 12.06
N GLY A 256 -15.35 -13.04 13.31
CA GLY A 256 -16.56 -12.35 13.76
C GLY A 256 -16.88 -11.05 13.01
N ALA A 257 -15.86 -10.32 12.50
CA ALA A 257 -16.08 -9.14 11.67
C ALA A 257 -16.45 -9.49 10.23
N ILE A 258 -15.89 -10.60 9.71
CA ILE A 258 -16.20 -11.11 8.38
C ILE A 258 -17.65 -11.59 8.33
N LEU A 259 -18.10 -12.36 9.33
CA LEU A 259 -19.47 -12.87 9.42
C LEU A 259 -20.51 -11.74 9.46
N ARG A 260 -20.27 -10.71 10.25
CA ARG A 260 -21.15 -9.51 10.27
C ARG A 260 -21.27 -8.86 8.90
N GLN A 261 -20.14 -8.72 8.19
CA GLN A 261 -20.15 -8.19 6.83
C GLN A 261 -20.89 -9.13 5.86
N ALA A 262 -20.69 -10.45 5.96
CA ALA A 262 -21.37 -11.45 5.15
C ALA A 262 -22.89 -11.38 5.35
N GLU A 263 -23.34 -11.27 6.58
CA GLU A 263 -24.76 -11.11 6.95
C GLU A 263 -25.35 -9.81 6.38
N GLU A 264 -24.67 -8.67 6.58
CA GLU A 264 -25.09 -7.36 6.05
C GLU A 264 -25.23 -7.38 4.52
N ASN A 265 -24.30 -8.05 3.83
CA ASN A 265 -24.28 -8.15 2.37
C ASN A 265 -25.04 -9.35 1.80
N ARG A 266 -25.53 -10.26 2.66
CA ARG A 266 -26.11 -11.54 2.29
C ARG A 266 -25.17 -12.38 1.42
N ASP A 267 -23.88 -12.40 1.79
CA ASP A 267 -22.82 -13.09 1.06
C ASP A 267 -22.53 -14.45 1.67
N LEU A 268 -23.24 -15.47 1.18
CA LEU A 268 -23.10 -16.86 1.65
C LEU A 268 -21.71 -17.45 1.34
N VAL A 269 -21.03 -16.96 0.31
CA VAL A 269 -19.69 -17.45 -0.04
C VAL A 269 -18.69 -16.97 1.01
N LEU A 270 -18.79 -15.70 1.40
CA LEU A 270 -17.95 -15.11 2.43
C LEU A 270 -18.24 -15.74 3.81
N GLU A 271 -19.50 -16.01 4.11
CA GLU A 271 -19.91 -16.73 5.33
C GLU A 271 -19.29 -18.13 5.36
N GLN A 272 -19.42 -18.89 4.27
CA GLN A 272 -18.91 -20.25 4.17
C GLN A 272 -17.36 -20.32 4.25
N ALA A 273 -16.66 -19.28 3.79
CA ALA A 273 -15.20 -19.17 3.91
C ALA A 273 -14.72 -18.98 5.36
N CYS A 274 -15.63 -18.73 6.31
CA CYS A 274 -15.33 -18.61 7.73
C CYS A 274 -15.41 -19.96 8.49
N HIS A 275 -15.99 -20.99 7.88
CA HIS A 275 -16.05 -22.33 8.49
C HIS A 275 -14.70 -23.05 8.36
N ASP A 276 -14.38 -23.86 9.34
CA ASP A 276 -13.29 -24.82 9.24
C ASP A 276 -13.73 -26.08 8.44
N PRO A 277 -12.83 -27.04 8.20
CA PRO A 277 -13.18 -28.29 7.51
C PRO A 277 -14.27 -29.14 8.21
N ASP A 278 -14.44 -28.99 9.52
CA ASP A 278 -15.41 -29.69 10.32
C ASP A 278 -16.76 -28.94 10.38
N GLY A 279 -16.81 -27.71 9.83
CA GLY A 279 -17.99 -26.87 9.76
C GLY A 279 -18.16 -25.94 10.98
N ASP A 280 -17.17 -25.88 11.85
CA ASP A 280 -17.19 -25.03 13.03
C ASP A 280 -16.73 -23.59 12.69
N ILE A 281 -17.14 -22.62 13.51
CA ILE A 281 -16.78 -21.22 13.38
C ILE A 281 -16.10 -20.73 14.65
N TYR A 282 -14.87 -20.25 14.52
CA TYR A 282 -14.12 -19.66 15.63
C TYR A 282 -14.08 -18.13 15.47
N HIS A 283 -14.94 -17.41 16.19
CA HIS A 283 -15.12 -15.96 16.05
C HIS A 283 -13.85 -15.15 16.32
N ASP A 284 -12.97 -15.65 17.19
CA ASP A 284 -11.70 -15.00 17.55
C ASP A 284 -10.55 -15.36 16.61
N GLU A 285 -10.79 -16.26 15.65
CA GLU A 285 -9.79 -16.62 14.65
C GLU A 285 -9.53 -15.45 13.71
N VAL A 286 -8.25 -15.32 13.32
CA VAL A 286 -7.79 -14.31 12.35
C VAL A 286 -7.61 -14.97 10.99
N ARG A 287 -8.21 -14.39 9.98
CA ARG A 287 -7.99 -14.71 8.57
C ARG A 287 -7.10 -13.67 7.91
N VAL A 288 -6.29 -14.10 6.95
CA VAL A 288 -5.52 -13.21 6.08
C VAL A 288 -6.32 -12.97 4.81
N GLU A 289 -6.72 -11.73 4.60
CA GLU A 289 -7.38 -11.29 3.37
C GLU A 289 -6.32 -10.70 2.43
N ILE A 290 -6.30 -11.16 1.19
CA ILE A 290 -5.35 -10.75 0.16
C ILE A 290 -6.17 -10.35 -1.07
N ARG A 291 -5.98 -9.12 -1.53
CA ARG A 291 -6.62 -8.59 -2.72
C ARG A 291 -5.56 -8.08 -3.68
N LEU A 292 -5.55 -8.62 -4.89
CA LEU A 292 -4.61 -8.32 -5.95
C LEU A 292 -5.40 -7.87 -7.17
N GLU A 293 -5.04 -6.71 -7.75
CA GLU A 293 -5.76 -6.14 -8.88
C GLU A 293 -4.78 -5.48 -9.87
N THR A 294 -5.05 -5.65 -11.17
CA THR A 294 -4.49 -4.78 -12.19
C THR A 294 -5.56 -4.47 -13.25
N LEU A 295 -5.38 -3.37 -13.97
CA LEU A 295 -6.33 -2.89 -14.96
C LEU A 295 -5.64 -2.67 -16.31
N SER A 296 -6.42 -2.74 -17.40
CA SER A 296 -5.96 -2.26 -18.70
C SER A 296 -5.67 -0.76 -18.65
N HIS A 297 -4.84 -0.28 -19.58
CA HIS A 297 -4.42 1.11 -19.66
C HIS A 297 -5.60 2.12 -19.70
N ASP A 298 -6.71 1.74 -20.32
CA ASP A 298 -7.93 2.55 -20.41
C ASP A 298 -8.92 2.33 -19.24
N GLY A 299 -8.56 1.50 -18.26
CA GLY A 299 -9.39 1.18 -17.09
C GLY A 299 -10.60 0.28 -17.37
N LYS A 300 -10.85 -0.14 -18.63
CA LYS A 300 -12.08 -0.87 -18.98
C LYS A 300 -12.06 -2.34 -18.60
N LYS A 301 -10.88 -2.96 -18.55
CA LYS A 301 -10.71 -4.36 -18.16
C LYS A 301 -10.01 -4.43 -16.81
N THR A 302 -10.48 -5.29 -15.93
CA THR A 302 -9.90 -5.52 -14.62
C THR A 302 -9.60 -6.99 -14.42
N LEU A 303 -8.38 -7.32 -14.00
CA LEU A 303 -8.03 -8.61 -13.43
C LEU A 303 -7.93 -8.45 -11.93
N SER A 304 -8.69 -9.24 -11.20
CA SER A 304 -8.63 -9.23 -9.74
C SER A 304 -8.67 -10.63 -9.17
N LEU A 305 -7.90 -10.85 -8.12
CA LEU A 305 -7.94 -12.03 -7.28
C LEU A 305 -8.13 -11.62 -5.82
N GLU A 306 -9.03 -12.31 -5.15
CA GLU A 306 -9.25 -12.17 -3.73
C GLU A 306 -9.13 -13.53 -3.07
N ARG A 307 -8.44 -13.59 -1.93
CA ARG A 307 -8.32 -14.79 -1.09
C ARG A 307 -8.52 -14.41 0.36
N LEU A 308 -9.30 -15.23 1.04
CA LEU A 308 -9.46 -15.18 2.48
C LEU A 308 -9.02 -16.55 3.03
N VAL A 309 -7.94 -16.56 3.78
CA VAL A 309 -7.27 -17.80 4.17
C VAL A 309 -6.97 -17.82 5.66
N ALA A 310 -6.92 -19.02 6.26
CA ALA A 310 -6.50 -19.16 7.65
C ALA A 310 -5.08 -18.68 7.86
N MET A 311 -4.78 -18.15 9.04
CA MET A 311 -3.46 -17.67 9.40
C MET A 311 -2.37 -18.74 9.32
N SER A 312 -2.72 -20.01 9.48
CA SER A 312 -1.81 -21.16 9.31
C SER A 312 -1.50 -21.50 7.86
N GLU A 313 -2.34 -21.08 6.90
CA GLU A 313 -2.30 -21.54 5.51
C GLU A 313 -1.86 -20.45 4.51
N TYR A 314 -1.72 -19.18 4.94
CA TYR A 314 -1.49 -18.06 4.00
C TYR A 314 -0.24 -18.23 3.14
N GLN A 315 0.84 -18.84 3.69
CA GLN A 315 2.08 -19.05 2.95
C GLN A 315 1.88 -19.99 1.76
N ARG A 316 1.10 -21.08 1.94
CA ARG A 316 0.76 -22.00 0.85
C ARG A 316 -0.21 -21.39 -0.14
N ALA A 317 -1.16 -20.61 0.37
CA ALA A 317 -2.17 -19.95 -0.44
C ALA A 317 -1.56 -18.93 -1.43
N ILE A 318 -0.46 -18.26 -1.06
CA ILE A 318 0.26 -17.35 -1.96
C ILE A 318 0.81 -18.09 -3.19
N VAL A 319 1.33 -19.29 -3.03
CA VAL A 319 1.84 -20.08 -4.19
C VAL A 319 0.70 -20.35 -5.17
N ALA A 320 -0.45 -20.80 -4.68
CA ALA A 320 -1.63 -21.06 -5.52
C ALA A 320 -2.15 -19.75 -6.14
N LEU A 321 -2.22 -18.66 -5.37
CA LEU A 321 -2.64 -17.34 -5.85
C LEU A 321 -1.76 -16.87 -7.01
N MET A 322 -0.43 -17.00 -6.91
CA MET A 322 0.48 -16.59 -7.97
C MET A 322 0.41 -17.48 -9.22
N MET A 323 0.11 -18.77 -9.06
CA MET A 323 -0.16 -19.67 -10.20
C MET A 323 -1.44 -19.24 -10.95
N ASP A 324 -2.50 -18.97 -10.21
CA ASP A 324 -3.76 -18.48 -10.77
C ASP A 324 -3.59 -17.13 -11.44
N TRP A 325 -2.86 -16.21 -10.78
CA TRP A 325 -2.55 -14.87 -11.34
C TRP A 325 -1.83 -14.98 -12.69
N LYS A 326 -0.72 -15.70 -12.75
CA LYS A 326 0.03 -15.90 -13.99
C LYS A 326 -0.81 -16.53 -15.09
N LYS A 327 -1.70 -17.45 -14.74
CA LYS A 327 -2.65 -18.03 -15.69
C LYS A 327 -3.62 -16.98 -16.20
N MET A 328 -4.23 -16.19 -15.32
CA MET A 328 -5.18 -15.14 -15.69
C MET A 328 -4.54 -14.08 -16.59
N VAL A 329 -3.35 -13.57 -16.23
CA VAL A 329 -2.61 -12.62 -17.06
C VAL A 329 -2.33 -13.19 -18.45
N ARG A 330 -1.82 -14.42 -18.54
CA ARG A 330 -1.56 -15.08 -19.81
C ARG A 330 -2.82 -15.28 -20.65
N GLU A 331 -3.92 -15.68 -20.05
CA GLU A 331 -5.19 -15.89 -20.79
C GLU A 331 -5.78 -14.55 -21.27
N SER A 332 -5.70 -13.50 -20.45
CA SER A 332 -6.19 -12.16 -20.83
C SER A 332 -5.33 -11.45 -21.87
N SER A 333 -4.05 -11.82 -21.97
CA SER A 333 -3.11 -11.25 -22.96
C SER A 333 -3.06 -12.05 -24.27
N ARG A 334 -3.83 -13.14 -24.38
CA ARG A 334 -3.90 -13.89 -25.64
C ARG A 334 -4.53 -13.04 -26.73
N GLU A 335 -3.83 -12.96 -27.87
CA GLU A 335 -4.45 -12.52 -29.11
C GLU A 335 -5.57 -13.50 -29.49
N VAL A 336 -6.74 -12.97 -29.77
CA VAL A 336 -7.85 -13.80 -30.26
C VAL A 336 -7.46 -14.30 -31.68
N PRO A 337 -7.66 -15.58 -31.98
CA PRO A 337 -7.38 -16.09 -33.30
C PRO A 337 -8.06 -15.25 -34.38
N LYS A 338 -7.36 -14.98 -35.50
CA LYS A 338 -7.84 -14.13 -36.61
C LYS A 338 -9.17 -14.57 -37.21
N ASP A 339 -9.61 -15.80 -36.94
CA ASP A 339 -10.86 -16.38 -37.44
C ASP A 339 -12.10 -15.96 -36.64
N HIS A 340 -11.93 -15.26 -35.53
CA HIS A 340 -13.03 -14.67 -34.78
C HIS A 340 -13.15 -13.19 -35.10
N PRO A 341 -14.38 -12.71 -35.44
CA PRO A 341 -14.63 -11.28 -35.64
C PRO A 341 -14.52 -10.59 -34.27
N THR A 342 -13.32 -10.20 -33.91
CA THR A 342 -13.05 -9.37 -32.75
C THR A 342 -12.80 -7.96 -33.22
N ASP A 343 -13.22 -7.01 -32.40
CA ASP A 343 -12.87 -5.61 -32.56
C ASP A 343 -11.34 -5.51 -32.71
N ALA A 344 -10.88 -5.25 -33.93
CA ALA A 344 -9.46 -5.17 -34.26
C ALA A 344 -8.76 -4.03 -33.46
N ASP A 345 -9.55 -3.11 -32.89
CA ASP A 345 -9.13 -1.97 -32.10
C ASP A 345 -9.24 -2.23 -30.59
N ALA A 346 -9.58 -3.47 -30.16
CA ALA A 346 -9.63 -3.75 -28.73
C ALA A 346 -8.21 -3.65 -28.14
N PRO A 347 -7.96 -2.74 -27.19
CA PRO A 347 -6.63 -2.55 -26.62
C PRO A 347 -6.16 -3.83 -25.94
N SER A 348 -4.88 -4.17 -26.13
CA SER A 348 -4.22 -5.23 -25.37
C SER A 348 -4.36 -4.97 -23.87
N PHE A 349 -4.45 -6.01 -23.06
CA PHE A 349 -4.48 -5.88 -21.60
C PHE A 349 -3.17 -5.32 -21.05
N LEU A 350 -2.05 -5.63 -21.68
CA LEU A 350 -0.70 -5.17 -21.31
C LEU A 350 -0.27 -3.97 -22.14
#